data_d4fdb0029e126494ff50f763b705453c
#
_entry.id   d4fdb0029e126494ff50f763b705453c
#
_cell.length_a   1.000
_cell.length_b   1.000
_cell.length_c   1.000
_cell.angle_alpha   90.00
_cell.angle_beta   90.00
_cell.angle_gamma   90.00
#
_symmetry.space_group_name_H-M   'P 1'
#
loop_
_entity.id
_entity.type
_entity.pdbx_description
1 polymer ?
#
loop_
_entity_poly.entity_id
_entity_poly.type
_entity_poly.pdbx_seq_one_letter_code
_entity_poly.pdbx_strand_id
1 'polypeptide(L)'
;EKWKGGAEQDVAIIIDGSDSMRIEIGGLSNFKRAIDQAHLLIDNLGEEDHVTVIVAGSTPHVVTPQPVSARSDIVEKLDELEPVGGTMQVVDATVAAVNSLSRGDHAAKKIVILSDRHRFGWETEDMQRWQFVASVLDKLPTAPRLVTRFLDMPRTYRNLAVHNVQPSRTLIGRDRPVTIGVTVENTGSEEVEPEGVEYRIVGGVTTTVPVGPVQPGESVEVKLDHQFEKAGTYAVTTTVITNDDLEVDNETHHVIQVVPSLPVLVVDGNSGSSDDFGGTMFLQLALAPPFDLSSAANEQEGEPGEAEIAAEQNPPLVEVDVVAAPDLGEDTRLEDYRVVILADVPRLGAPVADALGRFVAAGGGLWIAPGRRVEAGFYNEWKLPDGRRVLPAGLKERKIVEPDRQFGISTENVHHAAMQKVAAEGHSDLASTSVAAYWELEIDPDDARSSIGMLLENGAPLLVESDAGYGRVIVTSLSVDVDDSNLPTLFSFLPMVHELTYHLAAPDLVPLNYEQRAVVR
;
A
#
# COMPACT_ATOMS: atom_id res chain seq x y z
N GLU A 1 34.09 -24.90 23.00
CA GLU A 1 33.64 -25.75 24.14
C GLU A 1 33.44 -27.16 23.65
N LYS A 2 34.07 -28.13 24.32
CA LYS A 2 33.87 -29.56 24.01
C LYS A 2 32.48 -29.99 24.43
N TRP A 3 31.66 -30.38 23.49
CA TRP A 3 30.26 -30.80 23.68
C TRP A 3 30.13 -32.27 24.14
N LYS A 4 31.25 -32.98 24.32
CA LYS A 4 31.32 -34.39 24.72
C LYS A 4 31.06 -34.53 26.21
N GLY A 5 29.97 -35.20 26.61
CA GLY A 5 29.70 -35.65 27.98
C GLY A 5 28.36 -35.24 28.61
N GLY A 6 27.30 -34.95 27.82
CA GLY A 6 25.93 -34.72 28.29
C GLY A 6 24.99 -35.89 27.96
N ALA A 7 23.72 -35.77 28.38
CA ALA A 7 22.65 -36.63 27.92
C ALA A 7 22.45 -36.47 26.42
N GLU A 8 21.99 -37.51 25.74
CA GLU A 8 21.57 -37.52 24.33
C GLU A 8 20.60 -36.38 24.07
N GLN A 9 20.81 -35.65 22.96
CA GLN A 9 20.08 -34.43 22.67
C GLN A 9 19.64 -34.33 21.20
N ASP A 10 18.54 -33.58 20.96
CA ASP A 10 18.17 -33.15 19.63
C ASP A 10 18.58 -31.69 19.43
N VAL A 11 19.27 -31.42 18.34
CA VAL A 11 19.84 -30.10 18.02
C VAL A 11 19.20 -29.57 16.74
N ALA A 12 18.58 -28.40 16.82
CA ALA A 12 18.19 -27.64 15.64
C ALA A 12 19.24 -26.56 15.33
N ILE A 13 19.77 -26.56 14.13
CA ILE A 13 20.68 -25.52 13.64
C ILE A 13 19.89 -24.62 12.69
N ILE A 14 19.75 -23.36 13.05
CA ILE A 14 19.17 -22.32 12.22
C ILE A 14 20.32 -21.55 11.58
N ILE A 15 20.36 -21.54 10.27
CA ILE A 15 21.35 -20.83 9.48
C ILE A 15 20.66 -19.60 8.88
N ASP A 16 21.20 -18.43 9.13
CA ASP A 16 20.79 -17.20 8.50
C ASP A 16 21.03 -17.29 6.99
N GLY A 17 19.97 -17.19 6.21
CA GLY A 17 19.99 -17.24 4.75
C GLY A 17 19.57 -15.90 4.15
N SER A 18 19.63 -14.80 4.92
CA SER A 18 19.33 -13.44 4.43
C SER A 18 20.35 -12.95 3.40
N ASP A 19 19.99 -11.89 2.70
CA ASP A 19 20.84 -11.33 1.65
C ASP A 19 22.19 -10.83 2.19
N SER A 20 22.24 -10.26 3.40
CA SER A 20 23.47 -9.81 4.03
C SER A 20 24.51 -10.93 4.24
N MET A 21 24.06 -12.18 4.32
CA MET A 21 24.94 -13.34 4.40
C MET A 21 25.72 -13.64 3.12
N ARG A 22 25.41 -12.96 2.01
CA ARG A 22 26.16 -13.02 0.75
C ARG A 22 27.45 -12.20 0.77
N ILE A 23 27.57 -11.24 1.71
CA ILE A 23 28.78 -10.42 1.85
C ILE A 23 30.01 -11.31 2.07
N GLU A 24 31.05 -11.04 1.29
CA GLU A 24 32.27 -11.81 1.31
C GLU A 24 33.36 -11.21 2.22
N ILE A 25 34.07 -12.07 2.96
CA ILE A 25 35.27 -11.71 3.71
C ILE A 25 36.38 -12.65 3.28
N GLY A 26 37.41 -12.10 2.62
CA GLY A 26 38.53 -12.90 2.13
C GLY A 26 38.14 -13.91 1.05
N GLY A 27 37.12 -13.58 0.23
CA GLY A 27 36.66 -14.43 -0.86
C GLY A 27 35.73 -15.57 -0.43
N LEU A 28 35.20 -15.52 0.79
CA LEU A 28 34.24 -16.50 1.30
C LEU A 28 33.04 -15.77 1.91
N SER A 29 31.83 -16.05 1.42
CA SER A 29 30.59 -15.42 1.93
C SER A 29 30.31 -15.82 3.38
N ASN A 30 29.61 -14.94 4.12
CA ASN A 30 29.18 -15.25 5.47
C ASN A 30 28.29 -16.49 5.52
N PHE A 31 27.45 -16.70 4.48
CA PHE A 31 26.64 -17.92 4.38
C PHE A 31 27.51 -19.17 4.32
N LYS A 32 28.56 -19.19 3.48
CA LYS A 32 29.50 -20.32 3.40
C LYS A 32 30.22 -20.55 4.73
N ARG A 33 30.62 -19.48 5.41
CA ARG A 33 31.21 -19.55 6.76
C ARG A 33 30.21 -20.10 7.79
N ALA A 34 28.91 -19.79 7.65
CA ALA A 34 27.86 -20.39 8.49
C ALA A 34 27.72 -21.90 8.23
N ILE A 35 27.78 -22.32 6.96
CA ILE A 35 27.78 -23.73 6.57
C ILE A 35 29.01 -24.46 7.20
N ASP A 36 30.22 -23.88 7.10
CA ASP A 36 31.42 -24.42 7.73
C ASP A 36 31.25 -24.54 9.26
N GLN A 37 30.63 -23.55 9.90
CA GLN A 37 30.31 -23.62 11.33
C GLN A 37 29.26 -24.69 11.66
N ALA A 38 28.27 -24.90 10.79
CA ALA A 38 27.29 -25.97 10.93
C ALA A 38 27.95 -27.36 10.83
N HIS A 39 28.88 -27.57 9.88
CA HIS A 39 29.69 -28.79 9.78
C HIS A 39 30.46 -29.04 11.08
N LEU A 40 31.18 -28.03 11.57
CA LEU A 40 31.93 -28.14 12.84
C LEU A 40 31.03 -28.47 14.04
N LEU A 41 29.78 -27.94 14.05
CA LEU A 41 28.82 -28.27 15.09
C LEU A 41 28.39 -29.73 15.02
N ILE A 42 28.06 -30.21 13.81
CA ILE A 42 27.60 -31.58 13.55
C ILE A 42 28.72 -32.59 13.90
N ASP A 43 29.96 -32.31 13.52
CA ASP A 43 31.11 -33.16 13.82
C ASP A 43 31.41 -33.28 15.32
N ASN A 44 31.05 -32.25 16.09
CA ASN A 44 31.24 -32.25 17.54
C ASN A 44 30.05 -32.83 18.34
N LEU A 45 28.96 -33.25 17.70
CA LEU A 45 27.84 -33.93 18.36
C LEU A 45 28.24 -35.35 18.83
N GLY A 46 27.58 -35.85 19.86
CA GLY A 46 27.70 -37.25 20.33
C GLY A 46 27.14 -38.23 19.28
N GLU A 47 27.54 -39.51 19.33
CA GLU A 47 27.08 -40.53 18.36
C GLU A 47 25.55 -40.67 18.32
N GLU A 48 24.89 -40.53 19.47
CA GLU A 48 23.45 -40.67 19.63
C GLU A 48 22.70 -39.33 19.51
N ASP A 49 23.41 -38.18 19.34
CA ASP A 49 22.74 -36.89 19.14
C ASP A 49 22.10 -36.81 17.75
N HIS A 50 20.87 -36.32 17.69
CA HIS A 50 20.15 -36.06 16.44
C HIS A 50 20.21 -34.58 16.05
N VAL A 51 20.21 -34.29 14.75
CA VAL A 51 20.27 -32.92 14.25
C VAL A 51 19.22 -32.65 13.17
N THR A 52 18.70 -31.44 13.16
CA THR A 52 17.87 -30.87 12.09
C THR A 52 18.43 -29.51 11.68
N VAL A 53 18.26 -29.13 10.43
CA VAL A 53 18.74 -27.87 9.89
C VAL A 53 17.61 -27.08 9.27
N ILE A 54 17.59 -25.78 9.53
CA ILE A 54 16.65 -24.81 8.98
C ILE A 54 17.47 -23.65 8.40
N VAL A 55 17.17 -23.23 7.16
CA VAL A 55 17.69 -21.99 6.58
C VAL A 55 16.63 -20.91 6.77
N ALA A 56 16.99 -19.83 7.43
CA ALA A 56 16.08 -18.74 7.77
C ALA A 56 16.26 -17.58 6.79
N GLY A 57 15.23 -17.29 6.01
CA GLY A 57 15.12 -16.10 5.17
C GLY A 57 13.75 -15.46 5.40
N SER A 58 13.14 -14.88 4.37
CA SER A 58 11.77 -14.36 4.40
C SER A 58 10.74 -15.44 4.74
N THR A 59 11.02 -16.68 4.39
CA THR A 59 10.29 -17.89 4.82
C THR A 59 11.29 -18.94 5.24
N PRO A 60 11.12 -19.60 6.42
CA PRO A 60 12.04 -20.64 6.86
C PRO A 60 11.99 -21.87 5.95
N HIS A 61 13.13 -22.29 5.45
CA HIS A 61 13.29 -23.54 4.71
C HIS A 61 13.78 -24.64 5.63
N VAL A 62 12.94 -25.64 5.90
CA VAL A 62 13.26 -26.78 6.76
C VAL A 62 13.93 -27.86 5.93
N VAL A 63 15.25 -28.07 6.11
CA VAL A 63 16.04 -29.05 5.36
C VAL A 63 15.67 -30.47 5.76
N THR A 64 15.47 -30.71 7.07
CA THR A 64 14.99 -31.98 7.60
C THR A 64 13.79 -31.74 8.54
N PRO A 65 12.62 -32.39 8.33
CA PRO A 65 11.40 -32.10 9.07
C PRO A 65 11.44 -32.55 10.56
N GLN A 66 12.42 -33.38 10.92
CA GLN A 66 12.67 -33.88 12.27
C GLN A 66 14.16 -34.09 12.47
N PRO A 67 14.67 -34.12 13.72
CA PRO A 67 16.05 -34.48 14.01
C PRO A 67 16.35 -35.90 13.58
N VAL A 68 17.51 -36.09 12.94
CA VAL A 68 17.99 -37.40 12.45
C VAL A 68 19.42 -37.68 12.92
N SER A 69 19.75 -38.96 13.09
CA SER A 69 21.09 -39.43 13.44
C SER A 69 22.01 -39.58 12.23
N ALA A 70 21.43 -39.70 11.00
CA ALA A 70 22.17 -39.88 9.75
C ALA A 70 22.88 -38.58 9.33
N ARG A 71 24.07 -38.32 9.87
CA ARG A 71 24.84 -37.07 9.65
C ARG A 71 25.31 -36.89 8.23
N SER A 72 25.69 -38.00 7.55
CA SER A 72 26.14 -37.98 6.16
C SER A 72 25.12 -37.30 5.24
N ASP A 73 23.83 -37.63 5.42
CA ASP A 73 22.75 -37.10 4.59
C ASP A 73 22.50 -35.60 4.83
N ILE A 74 22.78 -35.12 6.06
CA ILE A 74 22.67 -33.71 6.40
C ILE A 74 23.87 -32.94 5.86
N VAL A 75 25.07 -33.48 5.97
CA VAL A 75 26.31 -32.87 5.46
C VAL A 75 26.18 -32.66 3.94
N GLU A 76 25.73 -33.69 3.20
CA GLU A 76 25.51 -33.59 1.76
C GLU A 76 24.51 -32.47 1.42
N LYS A 77 23.38 -32.41 2.14
CA LYS A 77 22.38 -31.35 1.94
C LYS A 77 22.88 -29.95 2.30
N LEU A 78 23.74 -29.84 3.34
CA LEU A 78 24.31 -28.55 3.74
C LEU A 78 25.18 -27.95 2.64
N ASP A 79 25.95 -28.80 1.92
CA ASP A 79 26.83 -28.35 0.85
C ASP A 79 26.08 -27.83 -0.39
N GLU A 80 24.83 -28.26 -0.54
CA GLU A 80 23.93 -27.83 -1.63
C GLU A 80 23.10 -26.55 -1.29
N LEU A 81 23.16 -26.07 -0.04
CA LEU A 81 22.36 -24.93 0.38
C LEU A 81 22.90 -23.62 -0.20
N GLU A 82 21.96 -22.80 -0.61
CA GLU A 82 22.15 -21.41 -1.03
C GLU A 82 21.38 -20.46 -0.10
N PRO A 83 21.79 -19.19 0.03
CA PRO A 83 21.01 -18.19 0.73
C PRO A 83 19.63 -18.05 0.09
N VAL A 84 18.58 -18.16 0.89
CA VAL A 84 17.19 -18.05 0.40
C VAL A 84 16.76 -16.61 0.10
N GLY A 85 17.56 -15.64 0.55
CA GLY A 85 17.34 -14.23 0.30
C GLY A 85 16.34 -13.54 1.23
N GLY A 86 16.19 -12.25 1.04
CA GLY A 86 15.36 -11.38 1.87
C GLY A 86 15.92 -11.16 3.28
N THR A 87 15.04 -10.94 4.24
CA THR A 87 15.41 -10.74 5.65
C THR A 87 15.18 -12.01 6.45
N MET A 88 16.13 -12.39 7.31
CA MET A 88 15.97 -13.52 8.24
C MET A 88 14.78 -13.28 9.18
N GLN A 89 13.76 -14.14 9.14
CA GLN A 89 12.63 -14.13 10.08
C GLN A 89 12.95 -15.03 11.27
N VAL A 90 13.60 -14.47 12.30
CA VAL A 90 14.10 -15.25 13.47
C VAL A 90 12.97 -15.94 14.23
N VAL A 91 11.85 -15.24 14.43
CA VAL A 91 10.67 -15.76 15.14
C VAL A 91 10.14 -17.00 14.41
N ASP A 92 9.88 -16.89 13.11
CA ASP A 92 9.31 -17.97 12.31
C ASP A 92 10.28 -19.15 12.17
N ALA A 93 11.58 -18.88 12.02
CA ALA A 93 12.62 -19.89 12.01
C ALA A 93 12.73 -20.63 13.37
N THR A 94 12.57 -19.92 14.49
CA THR A 94 12.55 -20.53 15.83
C THR A 94 11.32 -21.41 16.01
N VAL A 95 10.14 -20.95 15.55
CA VAL A 95 8.91 -21.78 15.57
C VAL A 95 9.09 -23.04 14.71
N ALA A 96 9.69 -22.93 13.53
CA ALA A 96 9.99 -24.08 12.67
C ALA A 96 10.94 -25.06 13.36
N ALA A 97 11.97 -24.55 14.04
CA ALA A 97 12.91 -25.36 14.82
C ALA A 97 12.23 -26.10 15.97
N VAL A 98 11.34 -25.43 16.72
CA VAL A 98 10.57 -26.06 17.80
C VAL A 98 9.65 -27.15 17.25
N ASN A 99 8.98 -26.89 16.13
CA ASN A 99 8.14 -27.89 15.47
C ASN A 99 8.93 -29.12 15.01
N SER A 100 10.14 -28.93 14.50
CA SER A 100 11.03 -30.04 14.16
C SER A 100 11.50 -30.81 15.42
N LEU A 101 11.95 -30.09 16.44
CA LEU A 101 12.40 -30.67 17.71
C LEU A 101 11.29 -31.42 18.46
N SER A 102 10.03 -31.02 18.30
CA SER A 102 8.89 -31.71 18.92
C SER A 102 8.69 -33.14 18.42
N ARG A 103 9.24 -33.45 17.24
CA ARG A 103 9.21 -34.77 16.61
C ARG A 103 10.45 -35.63 16.91
N GLY A 104 11.41 -35.06 17.66
CA GLY A 104 12.62 -35.76 18.04
C GLY A 104 12.44 -36.56 19.34
N ASP A 105 13.26 -37.59 19.51
CA ASP A 105 13.10 -38.61 20.56
C ASP A 105 13.78 -38.23 21.88
N HIS A 106 14.82 -37.39 21.86
CA HIS A 106 15.58 -37.03 23.05
C HIS A 106 14.92 -35.95 23.89
N ALA A 107 15.00 -36.08 25.20
CA ALA A 107 14.42 -35.12 26.14
C ALA A 107 15.18 -33.80 26.14
N ALA A 108 16.50 -33.82 25.99
CA ALA A 108 17.32 -32.62 25.89
C ALA A 108 17.22 -31.99 24.49
N LYS A 109 16.85 -30.71 24.44
CA LYS A 109 16.67 -29.97 23.18
C LYS A 109 17.59 -28.75 23.13
N LYS A 110 18.09 -28.43 21.94
CA LYS A 110 18.94 -27.27 21.73
C LYS A 110 18.65 -26.61 20.39
N ILE A 111 18.67 -25.30 20.38
CA ILE A 111 18.58 -24.48 19.16
C ILE A 111 19.88 -23.66 19.04
N VAL A 112 20.53 -23.72 17.90
CA VAL A 112 21.71 -22.93 17.59
C VAL A 112 21.40 -22.07 16.40
N ILE A 113 21.55 -20.75 16.54
CA ILE A 113 21.35 -19.76 15.47
C ILE A 113 22.73 -19.27 15.01
N LEU A 114 22.98 -19.35 13.71
CA LEU A 114 24.17 -18.82 13.04
C LEU A 114 23.77 -17.61 12.21
N SER A 115 24.21 -16.40 12.54
CA SER A 115 23.80 -15.13 11.91
C SER A 115 24.92 -14.10 11.94
N ASP A 116 24.83 -13.05 11.14
CA ASP A 116 25.80 -11.97 10.98
C ASP A 116 25.57 -10.75 11.90
N ARG A 117 24.64 -10.81 12.82
CA ARG A 117 24.22 -9.72 13.73
C ARG A 117 23.38 -8.61 13.10
N HIS A 118 22.94 -8.69 11.85
CA HIS A 118 22.02 -7.69 11.36
C HIS A 118 20.75 -7.64 12.22
N ARG A 119 20.37 -6.43 12.64
CA ARG A 119 19.23 -6.22 13.58
C ARG A 119 17.89 -6.53 12.93
N PHE A 120 17.78 -6.31 11.62
CA PHE A 120 16.58 -6.62 10.85
C PHE A 120 16.26 -8.12 10.93
N GLY A 121 14.98 -8.44 11.06
CA GLY A 121 14.54 -9.83 11.17
C GLY A 121 14.58 -10.44 12.58
N TRP A 122 15.26 -9.79 13.55
CA TRP A 122 15.16 -10.19 14.96
C TRP A 122 13.89 -9.70 15.63
N GLU A 123 13.23 -8.68 15.06
CA GLU A 123 11.95 -8.12 15.52
C GLU A 123 11.92 -7.89 17.04
N THR A 124 13.01 -7.39 17.59
CA THR A 124 13.19 -7.24 19.05
C THR A 124 12.18 -6.30 19.70
N GLU A 125 11.48 -5.49 18.91
CA GLU A 125 10.46 -4.54 19.36
C GLU A 125 9.05 -5.16 19.37
N ASP A 126 8.83 -6.27 18.66
CA ASP A 126 7.55 -6.98 18.65
C ASP A 126 7.46 -7.98 19.81
N MET A 127 7.10 -7.45 20.98
CA MET A 127 6.94 -8.25 22.20
C MET A 127 5.85 -9.32 22.07
N GLN A 128 4.83 -9.14 21.23
CA GLN A 128 3.75 -10.10 21.07
C GLN A 128 4.23 -11.35 20.33
N ARG A 129 5.01 -11.17 19.26
CA ARG A 129 5.60 -12.31 18.55
C ARG A 129 6.59 -13.09 19.42
N TRP A 130 7.40 -12.42 20.23
CA TRP A 130 8.32 -13.08 21.17
C TRP A 130 7.59 -13.79 22.32
N GLN A 131 6.47 -13.26 22.81
CA GLN A 131 5.59 -13.98 23.76
C GLN A 131 4.98 -15.23 23.14
N PHE A 132 4.59 -15.16 21.86
CA PHE A 132 4.15 -16.34 21.12
C PHE A 132 5.27 -17.39 21.03
N VAL A 133 6.51 -17.03 20.69
CA VAL A 133 7.67 -17.94 20.69
C VAL A 133 7.84 -18.58 22.08
N ALA A 134 7.82 -17.80 23.16
CA ALA A 134 7.88 -18.34 24.51
C ALA A 134 6.80 -19.39 24.77
N SER A 135 5.55 -19.12 24.37
CA SER A 135 4.43 -20.07 24.52
C SER A 135 4.61 -21.36 23.70
N VAL A 136 5.32 -21.28 22.57
CA VAL A 136 5.63 -22.45 21.73
C VAL A 136 6.76 -23.27 22.35
N LEU A 137 7.79 -22.60 22.89
CA LEU A 137 8.88 -23.25 23.62
C LEU A 137 8.39 -24.03 24.85
N ASP A 138 7.41 -23.49 25.57
CA ASP A 138 6.80 -24.13 26.75
C ASP A 138 5.99 -25.41 26.42
N LYS A 139 5.66 -25.64 25.14
CA LYS A 139 5.00 -26.88 24.70
C LYS A 139 5.95 -28.08 24.63
N LEU A 140 7.24 -27.85 24.61
CA LEU A 140 8.21 -28.94 24.63
C LEU A 140 8.34 -29.51 26.05
N PRO A 141 8.56 -30.84 26.21
CA PRO A 141 8.75 -31.47 27.51
C PRO A 141 9.87 -30.87 28.34
N THR A 142 10.89 -30.36 27.68
CA THR A 142 12.02 -29.62 28.26
C THR A 142 12.28 -28.39 27.40
N ALA A 143 12.38 -27.21 28.03
CA ALA A 143 12.69 -25.97 27.32
C ALA A 143 14.07 -26.09 26.62
N PRO A 144 14.15 -25.83 25.30
CA PRO A 144 15.39 -25.95 24.57
C PRO A 144 16.37 -24.86 25.00
N ARG A 145 17.66 -25.22 25.04
CA ARG A 145 18.73 -24.22 25.23
C ARG A 145 18.94 -23.48 23.91
N LEU A 146 18.66 -22.17 23.91
CA LEU A 146 18.94 -21.30 22.78
C LEU A 146 20.37 -20.77 22.85
N VAL A 147 21.12 -20.87 21.75
CA VAL A 147 22.48 -20.35 21.60
C VAL A 147 22.61 -19.64 20.27
N THR A 148 23.01 -18.40 20.28
CA THR A 148 23.33 -17.64 19.05
C THR A 148 24.85 -17.59 18.87
N ARG A 149 25.32 -17.87 17.66
CA ARG A 149 26.69 -17.62 17.23
C ARG A 149 26.69 -16.59 16.14
N PHE A 150 27.34 -15.49 16.39
CA PHE A 150 27.48 -14.44 15.41
C PHE A 150 28.75 -14.64 14.58
N LEU A 151 28.60 -14.47 13.28
CA LEU A 151 29.70 -14.41 12.32
C LEU A 151 30.23 -12.98 12.29
N ASP A 152 31.53 -12.86 12.07
CA ASP A 152 32.14 -11.54 11.95
C ASP A 152 31.76 -10.91 10.61
N MET A 153 31.36 -9.62 10.67
CA MET A 153 31.19 -8.77 9.51
C MET A 153 32.51 -8.09 9.13
N PRO A 154 32.73 -7.73 7.85
CA PRO A 154 33.86 -6.88 7.49
C PRO A 154 33.80 -5.58 8.28
N ARG A 155 34.97 -5.03 8.65
CA ARG A 155 35.03 -3.76 9.37
C ARG A 155 34.55 -2.59 8.52
N THR A 156 34.81 -2.69 7.23
CA THR A 156 34.36 -1.74 6.20
C THR A 156 33.81 -2.52 5.02
N TYR A 157 32.68 -2.07 4.51
CA TYR A 157 32.08 -2.57 3.29
C TYR A 157 31.27 -1.47 2.61
N ARG A 158 31.14 -1.58 1.31
CA ARG A 158 30.40 -0.65 0.46
C ARG A 158 29.10 -1.30 0.09
N ASN A 159 27.99 -0.61 0.28
CA ASN A 159 26.70 -1.11 -0.14
C ASN A 159 25.68 0.01 -0.36
N LEU A 160 25.00 0.00 -1.51
CA LEU A 160 23.85 0.82 -1.82
C LEU A 160 22.66 -0.09 -2.07
N ALA A 161 21.63 0.06 -1.29
CA ALA A 161 20.36 -0.66 -1.48
C ALA A 161 19.33 0.23 -2.17
N VAL A 162 18.55 -0.36 -3.09
CA VAL A 162 17.43 0.30 -3.77
C VAL A 162 16.11 -0.25 -3.26
N HIS A 163 15.24 0.63 -2.80
CA HIS A 163 13.93 0.22 -2.29
C HIS A 163 12.87 1.32 -2.46
N ASN A 164 11.63 1.02 -2.09
CA ASN A 164 10.53 1.97 -2.02
C ASN A 164 10.25 2.71 -3.35
N VAL A 165 10.03 1.93 -4.43
CA VAL A 165 9.59 2.53 -5.70
C VAL A 165 8.17 3.02 -5.56
N GLN A 166 7.97 4.32 -5.73
CA GLN A 166 6.66 4.96 -5.59
C GLN A 166 6.35 5.88 -6.76
N PRO A 167 5.28 5.64 -7.51
CA PRO A 167 4.76 6.64 -8.42
C PRO A 167 4.08 7.77 -7.64
N SER A 168 4.18 8.99 -8.17
CA SER A 168 3.58 10.19 -7.56
C SER A 168 2.05 10.14 -7.47
N ARG A 169 1.42 9.20 -8.18
CA ARG A 169 -0.03 9.01 -8.23
C ARG A 169 -0.37 7.53 -8.22
N THR A 170 -1.42 7.15 -7.49
CA THR A 170 -1.92 5.77 -7.44
C THR A 170 -2.59 5.36 -8.75
N LEU A 171 -3.34 6.28 -9.37
CA LEU A 171 -3.96 6.09 -10.68
C LEU A 171 -3.17 6.86 -11.74
N ILE A 172 -2.61 6.14 -12.71
CA ILE A 172 -1.79 6.70 -13.78
C ILE A 172 -2.56 6.58 -15.08
N GLY A 173 -2.81 7.71 -15.72
CA GLY A 173 -3.45 7.78 -17.02
C GLY A 173 -2.46 7.70 -18.16
N ARG A 174 -2.92 7.18 -19.30
CA ARG A 174 -2.22 7.30 -20.58
C ARG A 174 -1.96 8.77 -20.91
N ASP A 175 -0.81 9.06 -21.49
CA ASP A 175 -0.39 10.41 -21.93
C ASP A 175 -0.36 11.46 -20.81
N ARG A 176 -0.16 11.01 -19.56
CA ARG A 176 -0.05 11.88 -18.38
C ARG A 176 1.33 11.76 -17.74
N PRO A 177 1.94 12.89 -17.36
CA PRO A 177 3.21 12.85 -16.65
C PRO A 177 3.05 12.22 -15.27
N VAL A 178 3.97 11.35 -14.93
CA VAL A 178 4.09 10.72 -13.61
C VAL A 178 5.55 10.75 -13.19
N THR A 179 5.80 11.12 -11.94
CA THR A 179 7.13 11.01 -11.34
C THR A 179 7.23 9.67 -10.62
N ILE A 180 8.24 8.89 -10.97
CA ILE A 180 8.55 7.60 -10.32
C ILE A 180 9.73 7.86 -9.40
N GLY A 181 9.48 7.85 -8.09
CA GLY A 181 10.51 7.99 -7.06
C GLY A 181 11.05 6.63 -6.63
N VAL A 182 12.34 6.57 -6.29
CA VAL A 182 12.98 5.43 -5.65
C VAL A 182 13.94 5.91 -4.58
N THR A 183 14.07 5.16 -3.49
CA THR A 183 15.02 5.46 -2.42
C THR A 183 16.28 4.65 -2.64
N VAL A 184 17.43 5.33 -2.65
CA VAL A 184 18.77 4.73 -2.61
C VAL A 184 19.32 4.97 -1.21
N GLU A 185 19.66 3.92 -0.50
CA GLU A 185 20.19 3.97 0.87
C GLU A 185 21.58 3.37 0.93
N ASN A 186 22.52 4.06 1.57
CA ASN A 186 23.83 3.51 1.88
C ASN A 186 23.76 2.72 3.20
N THR A 187 23.63 1.41 3.09
CA THR A 187 23.65 0.48 4.23
C THR A 187 25.05 0.02 4.58
N GLY A 188 26.05 0.45 3.80
CA GLY A 188 27.46 0.17 4.04
C GLY A 188 28.08 1.04 5.12
N SER A 189 29.41 0.92 5.28
CA SER A 189 30.20 1.68 6.24
C SER A 189 31.12 2.72 5.59
N GLU A 190 31.13 2.81 4.26
CA GLU A 190 31.93 3.74 3.48
C GLU A 190 31.03 4.58 2.57
N GLU A 191 31.46 5.81 2.22
CA GLU A 191 30.81 6.63 1.21
C GLU A 191 30.87 5.91 -0.15
N VAL A 192 29.75 5.88 -0.88
CA VAL A 192 29.67 5.30 -2.22
C VAL A 192 29.10 6.34 -3.19
N GLU A 193 29.82 6.53 -4.31
CA GLU A 193 29.36 7.34 -5.44
C GLU A 193 28.94 6.40 -6.57
N PRO A 194 27.63 6.21 -6.82
CA PRO A 194 27.15 5.39 -7.93
C PRO A 194 27.30 6.12 -9.26
N GLU A 195 27.30 5.39 -10.38
CA GLU A 195 27.21 5.99 -11.73
C GLU A 195 25.81 6.63 -11.96
N GLY A 196 24.78 6.16 -11.25
CA GLY A 196 23.43 6.63 -11.30
C GLY A 196 22.41 5.55 -10.97
N VAL A 197 21.14 5.89 -11.10
CA VAL A 197 20.01 4.94 -11.00
C VAL A 197 19.43 4.74 -12.40
N GLU A 198 19.45 3.50 -12.86
CA GLU A 198 18.82 3.08 -14.11
C GLU A 198 17.36 2.70 -13.85
N TYR A 199 16.45 3.31 -14.60
CA TYR A 199 15.05 2.91 -14.70
C TYR A 199 14.83 2.20 -16.01
N ARG A 200 14.40 0.95 -15.97
CA ARG A 200 14.05 0.14 -17.14
C ARG A 200 12.57 -0.18 -17.10
N ILE A 201 11.81 0.40 -18.02
CA ILE A 201 10.38 0.15 -18.19
C ILE A 201 10.19 -0.85 -19.31
N VAL A 202 9.55 -1.98 -19.04
CA VAL A 202 9.33 -3.03 -20.04
C VAL A 202 8.50 -2.51 -21.20
N GLY A 203 9.05 -2.60 -22.42
CA GLY A 203 8.43 -2.06 -23.63
C GLY A 203 8.66 -0.55 -23.84
N GLY A 204 9.44 0.09 -22.99
CA GLY A 204 9.79 1.50 -23.02
C GLY A 204 11.29 1.76 -23.14
N VAL A 205 11.71 2.92 -22.70
CA VAL A 205 13.09 3.39 -22.73
C VAL A 205 13.79 3.07 -21.41
N THR A 206 15.08 2.80 -21.48
CA THR A 206 15.96 2.76 -20.30
C THR A 206 16.52 4.16 -20.09
N THR A 207 16.39 4.70 -18.89
CA THR A 207 16.85 6.03 -18.53
C THR A 207 17.70 5.96 -17.26
N THR A 208 18.87 6.60 -17.27
CA THR A 208 19.74 6.70 -16.10
C THR A 208 19.66 8.11 -15.53
N VAL A 209 19.36 8.19 -14.22
CA VAL A 209 19.34 9.44 -13.46
C VAL A 209 20.61 9.51 -12.61
N PRO A 210 21.42 10.58 -12.72
CA PRO A 210 22.66 10.71 -11.95
C PRO A 210 22.33 10.88 -10.46
N VAL A 211 23.19 10.30 -9.61
CA VAL A 211 23.12 10.41 -8.15
C VAL A 211 24.50 10.78 -7.63
N GLY A 212 24.57 11.72 -6.71
CA GLY A 212 25.83 12.09 -6.04
C GLY A 212 26.28 11.06 -5.02
N PRO A 213 27.44 11.32 -4.35
CA PRO A 213 27.93 10.47 -3.29
C PRO A 213 26.91 10.34 -2.16
N VAL A 214 26.70 9.11 -1.67
CA VAL A 214 25.79 8.79 -0.57
C VAL A 214 26.61 8.37 0.65
N GLN A 215 26.44 9.09 1.77
CA GLN A 215 27.16 8.83 3.02
C GLN A 215 26.61 7.57 3.72
N PRO A 216 27.39 6.88 4.56
CA PRO A 216 26.90 5.77 5.38
C PRO A 216 25.67 6.12 6.18
N GLY A 217 24.59 5.36 6.04
CA GLY A 217 23.30 5.59 6.70
C GLY A 217 22.44 6.71 6.08
N GLU A 218 22.88 7.32 4.98
CA GLU A 218 22.11 8.30 4.24
C GLU A 218 21.17 7.64 3.24
N SER A 219 19.98 8.22 3.06
CA SER A 219 19.00 7.83 2.06
C SER A 219 18.72 9.01 1.13
N VAL A 220 18.77 8.77 -0.17
CA VAL A 220 18.52 9.77 -1.23
C VAL A 220 17.33 9.31 -2.08
N GLU A 221 16.36 10.20 -2.26
CA GLU A 221 15.25 9.97 -3.19
C GLU A 221 15.65 10.39 -4.60
N VAL A 222 15.60 9.44 -5.54
CA VAL A 222 15.89 9.67 -6.97
C VAL A 222 14.58 9.62 -7.73
N LYS A 223 14.36 10.59 -8.63
CA LYS A 223 13.10 10.80 -9.34
C LYS A 223 13.29 10.74 -10.85
N LEU A 224 12.41 9.98 -11.52
CA LEU A 224 12.27 9.95 -12.97
C LEU A 224 10.90 10.50 -13.34
N ASP A 225 10.85 11.55 -14.16
CA ASP A 225 9.63 11.97 -14.81
C ASP A 225 9.41 11.15 -16.08
N HIS A 226 8.26 10.54 -16.19
CA HIS A 226 7.90 9.66 -17.30
C HIS A 226 6.45 9.87 -17.74
N GLN A 227 6.16 9.50 -19.00
CA GLN A 227 4.83 9.55 -19.58
C GLN A 227 4.58 8.25 -20.36
N PHE A 228 3.52 7.53 -20.00
CA PHE A 228 3.15 6.30 -20.68
C PHE A 228 2.24 6.59 -21.87
N GLU A 229 2.68 6.27 -23.08
CA GLU A 229 1.92 6.50 -24.31
C GLU A 229 0.70 5.56 -24.46
N LYS A 230 0.71 4.42 -23.80
CA LYS A 230 -0.35 3.39 -23.92
C LYS A 230 -0.81 2.93 -22.56
N ALA A 231 -2.11 2.61 -22.49
CA ALA A 231 -2.65 1.92 -21.34
C ALA A 231 -2.14 0.47 -21.28
N GLY A 232 -1.98 -0.05 -20.06
CA GLY A 232 -1.48 -1.40 -19.84
C GLY A 232 -0.78 -1.56 -18.49
N THR A 233 -0.22 -2.73 -18.27
CA THR A 233 0.58 -3.03 -17.08
C THR A 233 2.06 -3.01 -17.44
N TYR A 234 2.83 -2.24 -16.72
CA TYR A 234 4.26 -2.04 -16.95
C TYR A 234 5.06 -2.52 -15.75
N ALA A 235 6.06 -3.37 -16.01
CA ALA A 235 7.08 -3.66 -15.00
C ALA A 235 8.18 -2.60 -15.10
N VAL A 236 8.47 -1.97 -13.99
CA VAL A 236 9.57 -1.00 -13.82
C VAL A 236 10.65 -1.69 -12.99
N THR A 237 11.82 -1.87 -13.56
CA THR A 237 13.01 -2.32 -12.85
C THR A 237 13.87 -1.10 -12.58
N THR A 238 14.28 -0.92 -11.34
CA THR A 238 15.15 0.17 -10.92
C THR A 238 16.42 -0.40 -10.35
N THR A 239 17.58 -0.01 -10.89
CA THR A 239 18.90 -0.54 -10.53
C THR A 239 19.83 0.61 -10.20
N VAL A 240 20.47 0.61 -9.03
CA VAL A 240 21.60 1.50 -8.76
C VAL A 240 22.86 0.90 -9.43
N ILE A 241 23.47 1.69 -10.30
CA ILE A 241 24.69 1.27 -11.02
C ILE A 241 25.89 1.58 -10.12
N THR A 242 26.37 0.59 -9.44
CA THR A 242 27.51 0.69 -8.50
C THR A 242 28.34 -0.59 -8.52
N ASN A 243 29.53 -0.51 -7.97
CA ASN A 243 30.37 -1.68 -7.71
C ASN A 243 30.56 -1.75 -6.20
N ASP A 244 29.75 -2.57 -5.54
CA ASP A 244 29.75 -2.73 -4.09
C ASP A 244 29.81 -4.22 -3.68
N ASP A 245 29.70 -4.47 -2.38
CA ASP A 245 29.95 -5.80 -1.81
C ASP A 245 28.67 -6.66 -1.72
N LEU A 246 27.49 -6.11 -2.12
CA LEU A 246 26.20 -6.82 -2.08
C LEU A 246 25.30 -6.45 -3.27
N GLU A 247 25.51 -7.08 -4.41
CA GLU A 247 24.80 -6.76 -5.66
C GLU A 247 23.30 -7.08 -5.65
N VAL A 248 22.83 -7.93 -4.73
CA VAL A 248 21.44 -8.45 -4.76
C VAL A 248 20.39 -7.40 -4.40
N ASP A 249 20.73 -6.37 -3.62
CA ASP A 249 19.85 -5.28 -3.21
C ASP A 249 20.03 -3.99 -4.06
N ASN A 250 20.87 -4.08 -5.10
CA ASN A 250 21.06 -3.04 -6.09
C ASN A 250 19.88 -2.90 -7.06
N GLU A 251 18.96 -3.85 -7.09
CA GLU A 251 17.82 -3.87 -8.02
C GLU A 251 16.50 -4.10 -7.29
N THR A 252 15.46 -3.37 -7.73
CA THR A 252 14.08 -3.58 -7.26
C THR A 252 13.10 -3.51 -8.42
N HIS A 253 11.95 -4.17 -8.25
CA HIS A 253 10.90 -4.25 -9.27
C HIS A 253 9.60 -3.67 -8.75
N HIS A 254 8.90 -2.95 -9.62
CA HIS A 254 7.59 -2.40 -9.33
C HIS A 254 6.67 -2.56 -10.54
N VAL A 255 5.39 -2.84 -10.29
CA VAL A 255 4.39 -2.95 -11.35
C VAL A 255 3.50 -1.72 -11.32
N ILE A 256 3.41 -1.04 -12.46
CA ILE A 256 2.57 0.14 -12.66
C ILE A 256 1.43 -0.22 -13.60
N GLN A 257 0.20 0.10 -13.20
CA GLN A 257 -0.97 -0.01 -14.06
C GLN A 257 -1.33 1.36 -14.63
N VAL A 258 -1.39 1.45 -15.96
CA VAL A 258 -1.77 2.66 -16.69
C VAL A 258 -3.15 2.45 -17.31
N VAL A 259 -4.09 3.33 -17.00
CA VAL A 259 -5.47 3.27 -17.52
C VAL A 259 -5.64 4.18 -18.75
N PRO A 260 -6.51 3.82 -19.72
CA PRO A 260 -6.76 4.66 -20.88
C PRO A 260 -7.53 5.93 -20.51
N SER A 261 -8.56 5.78 -19.69
CA SER A 261 -9.42 6.81 -19.12
C SER A 261 -10.13 6.28 -17.89
N LEU A 262 -10.74 7.18 -17.16
CA LEU A 262 -11.54 6.88 -15.97
C LEU A 262 -13.00 7.29 -16.22
N PRO A 263 -13.86 6.38 -16.66
CA PRO A 263 -15.27 6.68 -16.86
C PRO A 263 -16.00 6.84 -15.53
N VAL A 264 -16.66 7.98 -15.35
CA VAL A 264 -17.42 8.39 -14.16
C VAL A 264 -18.83 8.73 -14.55
N LEU A 265 -19.82 8.13 -13.88
CA LEU A 265 -21.22 8.47 -14.01
C LEU A 265 -21.64 9.41 -12.89
N VAL A 266 -22.10 10.60 -13.24
CA VAL A 266 -22.72 11.55 -12.31
C VAL A 266 -24.24 11.47 -12.46
N VAL A 267 -24.92 11.14 -11.37
CA VAL A 267 -26.38 11.12 -11.30
C VAL A 267 -26.85 12.40 -10.65
N ASP A 268 -27.54 13.24 -11.45
CA ASP A 268 -28.03 14.55 -11.03
C ASP A 268 -29.45 14.44 -10.46
N GLY A 269 -29.59 14.66 -9.15
CA GLY A 269 -30.89 14.74 -8.48
C GLY A 269 -31.61 16.06 -8.69
N ASN A 270 -30.97 17.09 -9.29
CA ASN A 270 -31.49 18.46 -9.46
C ASN A 270 -31.73 18.90 -10.93
N SER A 271 -31.85 17.96 -11.84
CA SER A 271 -31.93 18.21 -13.28
C SER A 271 -33.13 19.02 -13.80
N GLY A 272 -34.03 19.50 -12.94
CA GLY A 272 -35.28 20.17 -13.34
C GLY A 272 -35.43 21.64 -12.98
N SER A 273 -34.45 22.29 -12.36
CA SER A 273 -34.56 23.72 -12.02
C SER A 273 -34.00 24.58 -13.15
N SER A 274 -34.88 25.39 -13.76
CA SER A 274 -34.51 26.35 -14.82
C SER A 274 -33.75 27.58 -14.31
N ASP A 275 -33.55 27.67 -13.01
CA ASP A 275 -32.83 28.76 -12.36
C ASP A 275 -31.52 28.21 -11.82
N ASP A 276 -30.47 28.67 -12.41
CA ASP A 276 -29.06 28.50 -12.06
C ASP A 276 -28.40 27.16 -12.45
N PHE A 277 -27.17 27.31 -12.90
CA PHE A 277 -26.08 26.36 -12.98
C PHE A 277 -26.40 25.03 -12.29
N GLY A 278 -26.87 24.02 -13.04
CA GLY A 278 -27.39 22.75 -12.52
C GLY A 278 -26.59 22.20 -11.35
N GLY A 279 -27.21 21.54 -10.38
CA GLY A 279 -26.61 21.12 -9.12
C GLY A 279 -25.30 20.32 -9.23
N THR A 280 -24.95 19.86 -10.43
CA THR A 280 -23.72 19.12 -10.72
C THR A 280 -22.70 19.90 -11.54
N MET A 281 -22.96 21.17 -11.90
CA MET A 281 -22.07 21.94 -12.78
C MET A 281 -20.63 22.07 -12.22
N PHE A 282 -20.50 22.43 -10.94
CA PHE A 282 -19.19 22.54 -10.30
C PHE A 282 -18.47 21.19 -10.27
N LEU A 283 -19.20 20.10 -10.03
CA LEU A 283 -18.65 18.75 -10.05
C LEU A 283 -18.17 18.36 -11.46
N GLN A 284 -18.95 18.67 -12.50
CA GLN A 284 -18.58 18.42 -13.89
C GLN A 284 -17.33 19.21 -14.29
N LEU A 285 -17.30 20.51 -13.95
CA LEU A 285 -16.14 21.37 -14.21
C LEU A 285 -14.89 20.90 -13.43
N ALA A 286 -15.08 20.40 -12.22
CA ALA A 286 -13.96 19.87 -11.44
C ALA A 286 -13.44 18.56 -12.03
N LEU A 287 -14.29 17.62 -12.44
CA LEU A 287 -13.90 16.32 -12.98
C LEU A 287 -13.30 16.39 -14.39
N ALA A 288 -13.90 17.22 -15.25
CA ALA A 288 -13.48 17.39 -16.65
C ALA A 288 -13.46 18.88 -17.00
N PRO A 289 -12.47 19.64 -16.51
CA PRO A 289 -12.36 21.04 -16.84
C PRO A 289 -12.22 21.22 -18.37
N PRO A 290 -12.92 22.20 -18.96
CA PRO A 290 -12.92 22.40 -20.41
C PRO A 290 -11.55 22.81 -20.98
N PHE A 291 -10.57 23.09 -20.11
CA PHE A 291 -9.21 23.49 -20.47
C PHE A 291 -8.21 22.76 -19.57
N ASP A 292 -7.06 22.44 -20.14
CA ASP A 292 -5.91 21.96 -19.34
C ASP A 292 -5.31 23.15 -18.58
N LEU A 293 -5.68 23.31 -17.32
CA LEU A 293 -5.19 24.35 -16.43
C LEU A 293 -3.67 24.25 -16.19
N SER A 294 -3.05 23.10 -16.51
CA SER A 294 -1.59 22.93 -16.38
C SER A 294 -0.81 23.67 -17.46
N SER A 295 -1.40 23.87 -18.64
CA SER A 295 -0.80 24.65 -19.72
C SER A 295 -1.00 26.16 -19.54
N ALA A 296 -2.09 26.57 -18.89
CA ALA A 296 -2.40 27.99 -18.66
C ALA A 296 -1.44 28.70 -17.67
N ALA A 297 -0.72 27.94 -16.84
CA ALA A 297 0.28 28.51 -15.93
C ALA A 297 1.58 28.97 -16.62
N ASN A 298 1.81 28.54 -17.86
CA ASN A 298 3.06 28.83 -18.62
C ASN A 298 2.87 29.72 -19.84
N GLU A 299 1.66 30.12 -20.23
CA GLU A 299 1.44 30.88 -21.46
C GLU A 299 0.77 32.24 -21.22
N GLN A 300 1.55 33.29 -21.43
CA GLN A 300 1.05 34.61 -21.77
C GLN A 300 0.60 34.58 -23.25
N GLU A 301 -0.71 34.79 -23.48
CA GLU A 301 -1.33 35.12 -24.77
C GLU A 301 -1.25 34.05 -25.88
N GLY A 302 -2.10 32.99 -25.81
CA GLY A 302 -2.43 32.12 -26.94
C GLY A 302 -3.80 32.46 -27.55
N GLU A 303 -3.97 32.25 -28.86
CA GLU A 303 -5.25 32.45 -29.57
C GLU A 303 -6.26 31.33 -29.20
N PRO A 304 -7.61 31.60 -29.17
CA PRO A 304 -8.63 30.63 -28.73
C PRO A 304 -8.67 29.29 -29.48
N GLY A 305 -8.06 29.17 -30.63
CA GLY A 305 -7.96 27.92 -31.42
C GLY A 305 -6.88 26.94 -30.97
N GLU A 306 -5.90 27.40 -30.20
CA GLU A 306 -4.80 26.55 -29.75
C GLU A 306 -5.22 25.69 -28.54
N ALA A 307 -6.15 26.17 -27.72
CA ALA A 307 -6.71 25.44 -26.58
C ALA A 307 -7.57 24.24 -27.02
N GLU A 308 -8.33 24.34 -28.11
CA GLU A 308 -9.09 23.22 -28.67
C GLU A 308 -8.16 22.13 -29.22
N ILE A 309 -7.08 22.51 -29.88
CA ILE A 309 -6.08 21.58 -30.44
C ILE A 309 -5.30 20.88 -29.29
N ALA A 310 -5.02 21.59 -28.20
CA ALA A 310 -4.38 21.02 -27.01
C ALA A 310 -5.28 20.02 -26.28
N ALA A 311 -6.59 20.27 -26.20
CA ALA A 311 -7.57 19.37 -25.62
C ALA A 311 -7.78 18.08 -26.46
N GLU A 312 -7.71 18.17 -27.78
CA GLU A 312 -7.73 16.99 -28.68
C GLU A 312 -6.45 16.13 -28.54
N GLN A 313 -5.32 16.75 -28.26
CA GLN A 313 -4.04 16.06 -28.10
C GLN A 313 -3.85 15.43 -26.71
N ASN A 314 -4.56 15.93 -25.69
CA ASN A 314 -4.44 15.45 -24.32
C ASN A 314 -5.81 15.36 -23.62
N PRO A 315 -6.64 14.38 -23.99
CA PRO A 315 -8.00 14.26 -23.45
C PRO A 315 -7.97 14.09 -21.92
N PRO A 316 -8.98 14.61 -21.19
CA PRO A 316 -9.03 14.50 -19.74
C PRO A 316 -8.98 13.01 -19.33
N LEU A 317 -8.28 12.73 -18.22
CA LEU A 317 -8.20 11.36 -17.68
C LEU A 317 -9.59 10.87 -17.26
N VAL A 318 -10.41 11.75 -16.70
CA VAL A 318 -11.78 11.46 -16.26
C VAL A 318 -12.73 11.74 -17.41
N GLU A 319 -13.45 10.70 -17.84
CA GLU A 319 -14.56 10.81 -18.77
C GLU A 319 -15.87 10.85 -17.98
N VAL A 320 -16.62 11.95 -18.07
CA VAL A 320 -17.80 12.19 -17.26
C VAL A 320 -19.06 12.09 -18.10
N ASP A 321 -19.92 11.13 -17.76
CA ASP A 321 -21.29 11.09 -18.23
C ASP A 321 -22.23 11.59 -17.13
N VAL A 322 -23.20 12.40 -17.52
CA VAL A 322 -24.21 12.94 -16.60
C VAL A 322 -25.59 12.46 -16.99
N VAL A 323 -26.31 11.91 -16.03
CA VAL A 323 -27.67 11.44 -16.20
C VAL A 323 -28.58 12.04 -15.13
N ALA A 324 -29.76 12.50 -15.51
CA ALA A 324 -30.75 12.92 -14.54
C ALA A 324 -31.24 11.72 -13.71
N ALA A 325 -31.45 11.90 -12.42
CA ALA A 325 -31.89 10.80 -11.55
C ALA A 325 -33.15 10.05 -12.04
N PRO A 326 -34.18 10.70 -12.63
CA PRO A 326 -35.33 10.02 -13.21
C PRO A 326 -35.00 9.16 -14.45
N ASP A 327 -33.92 9.51 -15.17
CA ASP A 327 -33.53 8.85 -16.42
C ASP A 327 -32.53 7.70 -16.17
N LEU A 328 -32.06 7.54 -14.94
CA LEU A 328 -31.23 6.41 -14.55
C LEU A 328 -32.07 5.14 -14.50
N GLY A 329 -31.98 4.32 -15.54
CA GLY A 329 -32.77 3.11 -15.73
C GLY A 329 -31.98 1.80 -15.59
N GLU A 330 -32.71 0.69 -15.72
CA GLU A 330 -32.11 -0.65 -15.73
C GLU A 330 -31.21 -0.86 -16.95
N ASP A 331 -31.42 -0.12 -18.03
CA ASP A 331 -30.65 -0.19 -19.28
C ASP A 331 -29.29 0.53 -19.18
N THR A 332 -29.04 1.26 -18.07
CA THR A 332 -27.76 1.91 -17.83
C THR A 332 -26.69 0.84 -17.51
N ARG A 333 -25.69 0.75 -18.37
CA ARG A 333 -24.60 -0.21 -18.23
C ARG A 333 -23.58 0.27 -17.21
N LEU A 334 -23.86 0.01 -15.92
CA LEU A 334 -22.97 0.43 -14.83
C LEU A 334 -21.57 -0.19 -14.91
N GLU A 335 -21.43 -1.34 -15.57
CA GLU A 335 -20.14 -2.00 -15.79
C GLU A 335 -19.18 -1.20 -16.68
N ASP A 336 -19.68 -0.23 -17.45
CA ASP A 336 -18.84 0.65 -18.27
C ASP A 336 -18.16 1.75 -17.43
N TYR A 337 -18.61 1.98 -16.20
CA TYR A 337 -18.08 2.99 -15.30
C TYR A 337 -17.18 2.39 -14.21
N ARG A 338 -16.31 3.25 -13.66
CA ARG A 338 -15.48 2.92 -12.50
C ARG A 338 -16.01 3.56 -11.22
N VAL A 339 -16.60 4.74 -11.33
CA VAL A 339 -17.16 5.48 -10.21
C VAL A 339 -18.55 5.99 -10.58
N VAL A 340 -19.47 5.89 -9.63
CA VAL A 340 -20.79 6.52 -9.71
C VAL A 340 -20.89 7.54 -8.59
N ILE A 341 -21.31 8.77 -8.93
CA ILE A 341 -21.53 9.87 -7.97
C ILE A 341 -23.02 10.22 -7.94
N LEU A 342 -23.66 10.06 -6.79
CA LEU A 342 -25.05 10.45 -6.55
C LEU A 342 -25.09 11.84 -5.95
N ALA A 343 -25.39 12.86 -6.75
CA ALA A 343 -25.45 14.26 -6.33
C ALA A 343 -26.91 14.66 -6.05
N ASP A 344 -27.25 14.87 -4.79
CA ASP A 344 -28.59 15.23 -4.28
C ASP A 344 -29.74 14.37 -4.85
N VAL A 345 -29.49 13.07 -5.07
CA VAL A 345 -30.49 12.13 -5.60
C VAL A 345 -31.49 11.79 -4.50
N PRO A 346 -32.80 12.08 -4.68
CA PRO A 346 -33.80 11.86 -3.62
C PRO A 346 -33.85 10.40 -3.18
N ARG A 347 -34.04 9.52 -4.11
CA ARG A 347 -34.03 8.04 -3.96
C ARG A 347 -33.83 7.37 -5.30
N LEU A 348 -33.54 6.09 -5.28
CA LEU A 348 -33.43 5.24 -6.47
C LEU A 348 -34.61 4.27 -6.55
N GLY A 349 -35.00 3.88 -7.75
CA GLY A 349 -35.89 2.74 -7.95
C GLY A 349 -35.21 1.46 -7.45
N ALA A 350 -35.99 0.50 -6.92
CA ALA A 350 -35.42 -0.72 -6.36
C ALA A 350 -34.50 -1.49 -7.33
N PRO A 351 -34.83 -1.66 -8.62
CA PRO A 351 -33.94 -2.37 -9.56
C PRO A 351 -32.58 -1.64 -9.76
N VAL A 352 -32.61 -0.30 -9.81
CA VAL A 352 -31.41 0.54 -9.96
C VAL A 352 -30.57 0.49 -8.69
N ALA A 353 -31.20 0.57 -7.50
CA ALA A 353 -30.52 0.42 -6.22
C ALA A 353 -29.81 -0.94 -6.11
N ASP A 354 -30.48 -2.03 -6.51
CA ASP A 354 -29.90 -3.36 -6.55
C ASP A 354 -28.76 -3.47 -7.55
N ALA A 355 -28.87 -2.83 -8.73
CA ALA A 355 -27.80 -2.82 -9.73
C ALA A 355 -26.56 -2.08 -9.22
N LEU A 356 -26.75 -0.90 -8.59
CA LEU A 356 -25.65 -0.14 -7.97
C LEU A 356 -25.04 -0.91 -6.79
N GLY A 357 -25.83 -1.60 -5.98
CA GLY A 357 -25.30 -2.47 -4.93
C GLY A 357 -24.42 -3.59 -5.46
N ARG A 358 -24.79 -4.21 -6.59
CA ARG A 358 -23.94 -5.21 -7.27
C ARG A 358 -22.69 -4.59 -7.88
N PHE A 359 -22.82 -3.41 -8.49
CA PHE A 359 -21.71 -2.65 -9.06
C PHE A 359 -20.62 -2.39 -7.99
N VAL A 360 -21.02 -1.87 -6.83
CA VAL A 360 -20.09 -1.64 -5.71
C VAL A 360 -19.50 -2.94 -5.20
N ALA A 361 -20.34 -3.96 -4.97
CA ALA A 361 -19.85 -5.26 -4.50
C ALA A 361 -18.83 -5.92 -5.45
N ALA A 362 -18.91 -5.61 -6.75
CA ALA A 362 -18.00 -6.10 -7.79
C ALA A 362 -16.71 -5.27 -7.94
N GLY A 363 -16.55 -4.16 -7.20
CA GLY A 363 -15.34 -3.33 -7.23
C GLY A 363 -15.53 -1.90 -7.73
N GLY A 364 -16.78 -1.48 -8.00
CA GLY A 364 -17.09 -0.11 -8.36
C GLY A 364 -17.03 0.86 -7.16
N GLY A 365 -16.65 2.11 -7.43
CA GLY A 365 -16.67 3.18 -6.43
C GLY A 365 -18.02 3.91 -6.41
N LEU A 366 -18.52 4.23 -5.23
CA LEU A 366 -19.76 4.99 -5.08
C LEU A 366 -19.53 6.19 -4.15
N TRP A 367 -19.84 7.38 -4.65
CA TRP A 367 -19.86 8.59 -3.84
C TRP A 367 -21.29 9.09 -3.70
N ILE A 368 -21.76 9.22 -2.46
CA ILE A 368 -23.07 9.77 -2.13
C ILE A 368 -22.84 11.15 -1.52
N ALA A 369 -23.27 12.19 -2.26
CA ALA A 369 -23.25 13.59 -1.83
C ALA A 369 -24.70 14.07 -1.62
N PRO A 370 -25.23 13.91 -0.39
CA PRO A 370 -26.62 14.22 -0.10
C PRO A 370 -26.84 15.74 -0.02
N GLY A 371 -27.84 16.23 -0.72
CA GLY A 371 -28.31 17.59 -0.64
C GLY A 371 -29.70 17.67 0.03
N ARG A 372 -30.45 18.71 -0.28
CA ARG A 372 -31.74 18.99 0.37
C ARG A 372 -32.89 18.06 -0.05
N ARG A 373 -32.75 17.31 -1.17
CA ARG A 373 -33.83 16.45 -1.71
C ARG A 373 -33.74 15.02 -1.21
N VAL A 374 -32.65 14.64 -0.59
CA VAL A 374 -32.38 13.27 -0.18
C VAL A 374 -33.43 12.76 0.80
N GLU A 375 -33.98 11.58 0.51
CA GLU A 375 -34.87 10.83 1.40
C GLU A 375 -34.04 9.91 2.29
N ALA A 376 -33.66 10.36 3.49
CA ALA A 376 -32.80 9.64 4.42
C ALA A 376 -33.28 8.20 4.71
N GLY A 377 -34.61 8.00 4.77
CA GLY A 377 -35.20 6.67 5.02
C GLY A 377 -34.79 5.64 3.97
N PHE A 378 -34.81 6.02 2.68
CA PHE A 378 -34.36 5.15 1.60
C PHE A 378 -32.89 4.76 1.77
N TYR A 379 -32.00 5.74 1.95
CA TYR A 379 -30.57 5.52 2.04
C TYR A 379 -30.18 4.70 3.26
N ASN A 380 -30.82 4.92 4.42
CA ASN A 380 -30.54 4.17 5.64
C ASN A 380 -30.98 2.71 5.58
N GLU A 381 -31.97 2.39 4.72
CA GLU A 381 -32.46 1.03 4.51
C GLU A 381 -31.79 0.32 3.33
N TRP A 382 -31.05 1.05 2.48
CA TRP A 382 -30.42 0.51 1.29
C TRP A 382 -29.32 -0.49 1.63
N LYS A 383 -29.40 -1.68 1.03
CA LYS A 383 -28.52 -2.82 1.34
C LYS A 383 -27.79 -3.34 0.12
N LEU A 384 -26.60 -3.82 0.36
CA LEU A 384 -25.80 -4.64 -0.58
C LEU A 384 -26.45 -6.02 -0.77
N PRO A 385 -26.04 -6.78 -1.82
CA PRO A 385 -26.53 -8.15 -2.04
C PRO A 385 -26.31 -9.11 -0.86
N ASP A 386 -25.31 -8.86 -0.02
CA ASP A 386 -25.01 -9.62 1.18
C ASP A 386 -25.81 -9.21 2.42
N GLY A 387 -26.72 -8.25 2.28
CA GLY A 387 -27.61 -7.75 3.35
C GLY A 387 -27.00 -6.65 4.22
N ARG A 388 -25.75 -6.27 4.02
CA ARG A 388 -25.10 -5.15 4.72
C ARG A 388 -25.61 -3.81 4.18
N ARG A 389 -25.51 -2.73 4.98
CA ARG A 389 -25.85 -1.38 4.52
C ARG A 389 -24.87 -0.93 3.44
N VAL A 390 -25.37 -0.17 2.46
CA VAL A 390 -24.53 0.49 1.45
C VAL A 390 -23.85 1.71 2.07
N LEU A 391 -24.58 2.51 2.87
CA LEU A 391 -24.02 3.71 3.48
C LEU A 391 -23.01 3.39 4.58
N PRO A 392 -21.84 4.06 4.55
CA PRO A 392 -20.87 3.99 5.65
C PRO A 392 -21.35 4.66 6.94
N ALA A 393 -22.27 5.63 6.83
CA ALA A 393 -22.90 6.30 7.97
C ALA A 393 -24.37 6.59 7.67
N GLY A 394 -25.23 6.46 8.66
CA GLY A 394 -26.65 6.79 8.54
C GLY A 394 -26.88 8.30 8.40
N LEU A 395 -27.84 8.69 7.56
CA LEU A 395 -28.29 10.07 7.43
C LEU A 395 -29.35 10.35 8.48
N LYS A 396 -29.08 11.24 9.45
CA LYS A 396 -30.03 11.62 10.49
C LYS A 396 -30.91 12.78 10.05
N GLU A 397 -30.36 13.98 10.12
CA GLU A 397 -31.05 15.24 9.91
C GLU A 397 -30.16 16.20 9.14
N ARG A 398 -30.75 16.93 8.18
CA ARG A 398 -30.05 18.03 7.53
C ARG A 398 -30.17 19.27 8.40
N LYS A 399 -29.06 19.74 8.98
CA LYS A 399 -28.97 20.90 9.85
C LYS A 399 -28.69 22.13 9.04
N ILE A 400 -29.45 23.21 9.32
CA ILE A 400 -29.22 24.55 8.76
C ILE A 400 -28.42 25.33 9.79
N VAL A 401 -27.37 25.99 9.36
CA VAL A 401 -26.49 26.80 10.21
C VAL A 401 -26.88 28.26 10.07
N GLU A 402 -27.04 28.95 11.21
CA GLU A 402 -27.32 30.38 11.22
C GLU A 402 -26.15 31.17 10.61
N PRO A 403 -26.38 32.23 9.83
CA PRO A 403 -25.33 32.96 9.11
C PRO A 403 -24.18 33.49 10.00
N ASP A 404 -24.48 33.79 11.27
CA ASP A 404 -23.55 34.30 12.27
C ASP A 404 -22.78 33.18 12.99
N ARG A 405 -23.10 31.92 12.71
CA ARG A 405 -22.48 30.71 13.33
C ARG A 405 -21.91 29.75 12.32
N GLN A 406 -21.69 30.19 11.09
CA GLN A 406 -21.05 29.36 10.08
C GLN A 406 -19.63 28.98 10.50
N PHE A 407 -19.21 27.79 10.10
CA PHE A 407 -17.92 27.19 10.41
C PHE A 407 -17.36 26.51 9.15
N GLY A 408 -16.09 26.16 9.20
CA GLY A 408 -15.35 25.60 8.08
C GLY A 408 -15.14 24.08 8.16
N ILE A 409 -14.23 23.62 7.32
CA ILE A 409 -13.73 22.25 7.31
C ILE A 409 -12.46 22.21 8.17
N SER A 410 -12.37 21.21 9.07
CA SER A 410 -11.18 20.98 9.87
C SER A 410 -10.06 20.41 9.00
N THR A 411 -8.92 21.09 8.99
CA THR A 411 -7.70 20.64 8.30
C THR A 411 -6.68 19.97 9.24
N GLU A 412 -6.93 19.98 10.55
CA GLU A 412 -5.99 19.46 11.56
C GLU A 412 -6.06 17.92 11.71
N ASN A 413 -7.24 17.30 11.46
CA ASN A 413 -7.47 15.88 11.67
C ASN A 413 -7.97 15.21 10.39
N VAL A 414 -7.13 15.19 9.36
CA VAL A 414 -7.42 14.53 8.09
C VAL A 414 -6.83 13.13 8.11
N HIS A 415 -7.69 12.12 8.24
CA HIS A 415 -7.26 10.71 8.29
C HIS A 415 -7.37 10.01 6.94
N HIS A 416 -8.14 10.55 6.00
CA HIS A 416 -8.31 9.96 4.67
C HIS A 416 -7.08 10.20 3.81
N ALA A 417 -6.44 9.12 3.32
CA ALA A 417 -5.18 9.18 2.59
C ALA A 417 -5.22 10.11 1.36
N ALA A 418 -6.32 10.08 0.58
CA ALA A 418 -6.50 10.95 -0.58
C ALA A 418 -6.62 12.43 -0.19
N MET A 419 -7.17 12.73 1.00
CA MET A 419 -7.41 14.10 1.45
C MET A 419 -6.20 14.72 2.17
N GLN A 420 -5.26 13.94 2.66
CA GLN A 420 -4.06 14.46 3.34
C GLN A 420 -3.26 15.41 2.44
N LYS A 421 -3.12 15.07 1.15
CA LYS A 421 -2.43 15.94 0.17
C LYS A 421 -3.20 17.22 -0.12
N VAL A 422 -4.54 17.14 -0.16
CA VAL A 422 -5.42 18.28 -0.44
C VAL A 422 -5.47 19.24 0.73
N ALA A 423 -5.38 18.73 1.96
CA ALA A 423 -5.43 19.51 3.19
C ALA A 423 -4.05 20.04 3.64
N ALA A 424 -2.97 19.69 2.95
CA ALA A 424 -1.60 20.09 3.33
C ALA A 424 -1.45 21.62 3.42
N GLU A 425 -0.75 22.08 4.45
CA GLU A 425 -0.51 23.49 4.72
C GLU A 425 0.14 24.22 3.52
N GLY A 426 -0.32 25.45 3.28
CA GLY A 426 0.21 26.34 2.25
C GLY A 426 -0.36 26.16 0.84
N HIS A 427 -1.18 25.13 0.58
CA HIS A 427 -1.79 24.85 -0.72
C HIS A 427 -3.31 24.65 -0.67
N SER A 428 -3.91 24.73 0.53
CA SER A 428 -5.32 24.44 0.75
C SER A 428 -6.08 25.67 1.25
N ASP A 429 -7.23 25.94 0.66
CA ASP A 429 -8.20 26.93 1.13
C ASP A 429 -9.44 26.28 1.77
N LEU A 430 -9.39 24.98 2.11
CA LEU A 430 -10.47 24.24 2.77
C LEU A 430 -10.93 24.89 4.08
N ALA A 431 -10.03 25.49 4.84
CA ALA A 431 -10.36 26.23 6.06
C ALA A 431 -11.19 27.49 5.78
N SER A 432 -11.24 27.99 4.54
CA SER A 432 -12.08 29.12 4.12
C SER A 432 -13.51 28.68 3.74
N THR A 433 -13.84 27.39 3.91
CA THR A 433 -15.19 26.89 3.69
C THR A 433 -16.14 27.55 4.69
N SER A 434 -17.32 27.92 4.22
CA SER A 434 -18.41 28.46 5.02
C SER A 434 -19.62 27.55 4.85
N VAL A 435 -19.94 26.78 5.90
CA VAL A 435 -21.01 25.78 5.89
C VAL A 435 -22.32 26.44 6.30
N ALA A 436 -23.30 26.46 5.39
CA ALA A 436 -24.66 26.96 5.61
C ALA A 436 -25.63 25.83 5.98
N ALA A 437 -25.39 24.61 5.50
CA ALA A 437 -26.16 23.43 5.89
C ALA A 437 -25.30 22.18 5.75
N TYR A 438 -25.66 21.12 6.48
CA TYR A 438 -24.99 19.82 6.39
C TYR A 438 -25.88 18.68 6.91
N TRP A 439 -25.64 17.46 6.45
CA TRP A 439 -26.26 16.26 6.99
C TRP A 439 -25.50 15.76 8.22
N GLU A 440 -26.21 15.56 9.32
CA GLU A 440 -25.66 14.86 10.49
C GLU A 440 -25.51 13.38 10.16
N LEU A 441 -24.24 12.91 10.13
CA LEU A 441 -23.89 11.51 9.84
C LEU A 441 -23.76 10.71 11.13
N GLU A 442 -24.47 9.58 11.21
CA GLU A 442 -24.43 8.66 12.35
C GLU A 442 -23.63 7.42 12.01
N ILE A 443 -22.48 7.29 12.67
CA ILE A 443 -21.61 6.12 12.53
C ILE A 443 -22.04 5.05 13.53
N ASP A 444 -22.20 3.83 13.04
CA ASP A 444 -22.43 2.67 13.89
C ASP A 444 -21.08 2.30 14.55
N PRO A 445 -20.95 2.42 15.89
CA PRO A 445 -19.69 2.11 16.57
C PRO A 445 -19.29 0.63 16.48
N ASP A 446 -20.24 -0.24 16.15
CA ASP A 446 -20.00 -1.68 15.97
C ASP A 446 -19.59 -2.04 14.52
N ASP A 447 -19.70 -1.10 13.57
CA ASP A 447 -19.24 -1.30 12.18
C ASP A 447 -17.77 -0.87 12.02
N ALA A 448 -16.86 -1.80 12.28
CA ALA A 448 -15.42 -1.59 12.16
C ALA A 448 -14.92 -1.29 10.73
N ARG A 449 -15.80 -1.34 9.72
CA ARG A 449 -15.44 -1.05 8.32
C ARG A 449 -15.54 0.43 7.99
N SER A 450 -16.37 1.16 8.73
CA SER A 450 -16.59 2.58 8.50
C SER A 450 -15.50 3.41 9.16
N SER A 451 -14.88 4.30 8.42
CA SER A 451 -13.84 5.22 8.89
C SER A 451 -14.20 6.67 8.61
N ILE A 452 -13.95 7.53 9.60
CA ILE A 452 -14.07 8.98 9.43
C ILE A 452 -12.81 9.48 8.75
N GLY A 453 -12.97 10.03 7.54
CA GLY A 453 -11.86 10.58 6.77
C GLY A 453 -11.57 12.04 7.05
N MET A 454 -12.61 12.84 7.25
CA MET A 454 -12.54 14.28 7.55
C MET A 454 -13.65 14.72 8.49
N LEU A 455 -13.41 15.82 9.17
CA LEU A 455 -14.36 16.47 10.08
C LEU A 455 -14.66 17.92 9.65
N LEU A 456 -15.83 18.40 10.03
CA LEU A 456 -16.14 19.82 10.10
C LEU A 456 -15.55 20.42 11.38
N GLU A 457 -15.35 21.74 11.44
CA GLU A 457 -14.79 22.40 12.64
C GLU A 457 -15.67 22.23 13.90
N ASN A 458 -16.95 21.98 13.73
CA ASN A 458 -17.87 21.67 14.84
C ASN A 458 -17.75 20.21 15.35
N GLY A 459 -16.83 19.41 14.78
CA GLY A 459 -16.58 18.03 15.14
C GLY A 459 -17.51 17.00 14.44
N ALA A 460 -18.46 17.44 13.64
CA ALA A 460 -19.30 16.51 12.86
C ALA A 460 -18.50 15.87 11.70
N PRO A 461 -18.76 14.61 11.34
CA PRO A 461 -18.12 13.99 10.19
C PRO A 461 -18.46 14.71 8.89
N LEU A 462 -17.44 15.06 8.09
CA LEU A 462 -17.61 15.57 6.74
C LEU A 462 -17.60 14.43 5.72
N LEU A 463 -16.67 13.51 5.88
CA LEU A 463 -16.45 12.39 4.96
C LEU A 463 -16.33 11.10 5.77
N VAL A 464 -17.13 10.11 5.40
CA VAL A 464 -17.08 8.75 5.95
C VAL A 464 -17.00 7.76 4.80
N GLU A 465 -16.09 6.79 4.94
CA GLU A 465 -15.84 5.76 3.95
C GLU A 465 -16.07 4.37 4.55
N SER A 466 -16.48 3.42 3.71
CA SER A 466 -16.44 1.98 4.04
C SER A 466 -16.15 1.13 2.82
N ASP A 467 -15.54 -0.03 3.06
CA ASP A 467 -15.42 -1.08 2.06
C ASP A 467 -16.75 -1.83 1.89
N ALA A 468 -17.11 -2.10 0.65
CA ALA A 468 -18.37 -2.74 0.29
C ALA A 468 -18.15 -3.82 -0.78
N GLY A 469 -17.88 -5.06 -0.36
CA GLY A 469 -17.44 -6.13 -1.25
C GLY A 469 -16.00 -5.89 -1.70
N TYR A 470 -15.79 -5.74 -3.01
CA TYR A 470 -14.51 -5.35 -3.59
C TYR A 470 -14.43 -3.86 -3.92
N GLY A 471 -15.50 -3.09 -3.72
CA GLY A 471 -15.57 -1.66 -3.97
C GLY A 471 -15.63 -0.84 -2.70
N ARG A 472 -15.75 0.48 -2.88
CA ARG A 472 -15.77 1.47 -1.78
C ARG A 472 -16.96 2.38 -1.90
N VAL A 473 -17.45 2.81 -0.75
CA VAL A 473 -18.52 3.80 -0.65
C VAL A 473 -18.05 4.96 0.20
N ILE A 474 -18.19 6.16 -0.33
CA ILE A 474 -17.99 7.41 0.41
C ILE A 474 -19.34 8.12 0.56
N VAL A 475 -19.62 8.62 1.75
CA VAL A 475 -20.69 9.62 1.98
C VAL A 475 -20.07 10.90 2.52
N THR A 476 -20.47 12.04 1.93
CA THR A 476 -20.12 13.37 2.45
C THR A 476 -21.31 13.99 3.15
N SER A 477 -21.08 14.85 4.16
CA SER A 477 -22.16 15.58 4.84
C SER A 477 -22.59 16.83 4.09
N LEU A 478 -21.82 17.27 3.10
CA LEU A 478 -22.10 18.42 2.24
C LEU A 478 -22.45 17.95 0.83
N SER A 479 -23.34 18.69 0.18
CA SER A 479 -23.61 18.56 -1.25
C SER A 479 -22.41 19.03 -2.07
N VAL A 480 -22.40 18.68 -3.36
CA VAL A 480 -21.38 19.12 -4.33
C VAL A 480 -21.76 20.40 -5.08
N ASP A 481 -22.86 21.03 -4.67
CA ASP A 481 -23.32 22.33 -5.13
C ASP A 481 -23.12 23.42 -4.06
N VAL A 482 -23.55 24.64 -4.36
CA VAL A 482 -23.43 25.80 -3.47
C VAL A 482 -24.56 25.93 -2.45
N ASP A 483 -25.50 25.00 -2.40
CA ASP A 483 -26.66 25.05 -1.50
C ASP A 483 -26.26 24.86 -0.02
N ASP A 484 -25.26 24.03 0.24
CA ASP A 484 -24.82 23.69 1.59
C ASP A 484 -23.59 24.50 2.05
N SER A 485 -22.73 24.90 1.11
CA SER A 485 -21.48 25.62 1.44
C SER A 485 -20.89 26.33 0.22
N ASN A 486 -19.91 27.19 0.44
CA ASN A 486 -19.10 27.78 -0.63
C ASN A 486 -17.98 26.84 -1.12
N LEU A 487 -17.85 25.61 -0.62
CA LEU A 487 -16.79 24.67 -0.95
C LEU A 487 -16.61 24.48 -2.48
N PRO A 488 -17.67 24.33 -3.30
CA PRO A 488 -17.52 24.16 -4.75
C PRO A 488 -16.85 25.34 -5.47
N THR A 489 -16.78 26.52 -4.84
CA THR A 489 -16.15 27.72 -5.40
C THR A 489 -14.67 27.89 -4.97
N LEU A 490 -14.17 27.02 -4.09
CA LEU A 490 -12.81 27.07 -3.58
C LEU A 490 -11.85 26.31 -4.51
N PHE A 491 -10.57 26.74 -4.53
CA PHE A 491 -9.53 26.07 -5.33
C PHE A 491 -9.31 24.61 -4.90
N SER A 492 -9.43 24.30 -3.62
CA SER A 492 -9.28 22.95 -3.08
C SER A 492 -10.39 21.99 -3.50
N PHE A 493 -11.53 22.47 -4.02
CA PHE A 493 -12.62 21.61 -4.48
C PHE A 493 -12.19 20.72 -5.64
N LEU A 494 -11.50 21.29 -6.63
CA LEU A 494 -11.04 20.54 -7.80
C LEU A 494 -10.13 19.38 -7.40
N PRO A 495 -9.00 19.58 -6.68
CA PRO A 495 -8.16 18.45 -6.26
C PRO A 495 -8.89 17.49 -5.31
N MET A 496 -9.81 17.97 -4.45
CA MET A 496 -10.61 17.11 -3.59
C MET A 496 -11.49 16.14 -4.40
N VAL A 497 -12.21 16.64 -5.40
CA VAL A 497 -13.07 15.83 -6.27
C VAL A 497 -12.24 14.79 -7.04
N HIS A 498 -11.10 15.21 -7.59
CA HIS A 498 -10.20 14.29 -8.31
C HIS A 498 -9.63 13.19 -7.41
N GLU A 499 -9.06 13.56 -6.27
CA GLU A 499 -8.44 12.59 -5.36
C GLU A 499 -9.47 11.61 -4.77
N LEU A 500 -10.69 12.05 -4.45
CA LEU A 500 -11.77 11.16 -4.03
C LEU A 500 -12.21 10.23 -5.15
N THR A 501 -12.33 10.75 -6.38
CA THR A 501 -12.70 9.94 -7.55
C THR A 501 -11.63 8.91 -7.87
N TYR A 502 -10.35 9.28 -7.83
CA TYR A 502 -9.21 8.36 -8.04
C TYR A 502 -9.14 7.28 -6.95
N HIS A 503 -9.38 7.67 -5.70
CA HIS A 503 -9.42 6.74 -4.59
C HIS A 503 -10.55 5.71 -4.73
N LEU A 504 -11.75 6.16 -5.12
CA LEU A 504 -12.90 5.28 -5.39
C LEU A 504 -12.71 4.37 -6.60
N ALA A 505 -11.99 4.85 -7.63
CA ALA A 505 -11.71 4.10 -8.84
C ALA A 505 -10.63 3.03 -8.69
N ALA A 506 -9.80 3.15 -7.65
CA ALA A 506 -8.74 2.21 -7.32
C ALA A 506 -9.26 1.21 -6.27
N PRO A 507 -10.03 0.17 -6.67
CA PRO A 507 -10.42 -0.88 -5.74
C PRO A 507 -9.15 -1.53 -5.17
N ASP A 508 -9.25 -2.14 -3.99
CA ASP A 508 -8.21 -3.00 -3.45
C ASP A 508 -8.09 -4.28 -4.33
N LEU A 509 -7.67 -4.06 -5.58
CA LEU A 509 -7.15 -5.13 -6.41
C LEU A 509 -5.99 -5.74 -5.64
N VAL A 510 -5.83 -7.05 -5.75
CA VAL A 510 -4.65 -7.77 -5.26
C VAL A 510 -3.44 -6.86 -5.48
N PRO A 511 -2.75 -6.41 -4.43
CA PRO A 511 -1.66 -5.48 -4.59
C PRO A 511 -0.68 -6.09 -5.60
N LEU A 512 -0.37 -5.34 -6.66
CA LEU A 512 0.55 -5.80 -7.71
C LEU A 512 2.00 -5.78 -7.21
N ASN A 513 2.24 -5.03 -6.14
CA ASN A 513 3.55 -4.85 -5.54
C ASN A 513 3.50 -5.35 -4.09
N TYR A 514 4.39 -6.27 -3.77
CA TYR A 514 4.53 -6.81 -2.42
C TYR A 514 5.90 -6.45 -1.90
N GLU A 515 5.96 -5.94 -0.68
CA GLU A 515 7.22 -5.89 0.03
C GLU A 515 7.73 -7.31 0.29
N GLN A 516 9.04 -7.50 0.34
CA GLN A 516 9.69 -8.80 0.55
C GLN A 516 9.22 -9.55 1.82
N ARG A 517 8.48 -8.88 2.70
CA ARG A 517 7.93 -9.43 3.95
C ARG A 517 6.46 -9.83 3.84
N ALA A 518 5.77 -9.45 2.77
CA ALA A 518 4.35 -9.70 2.64
C ALA A 518 4.09 -11.18 2.34
N VAL A 519 3.24 -11.81 3.13
CA VAL A 519 2.71 -13.13 2.82
C VAL A 519 1.59 -12.95 1.81
N VAL A 520 1.84 -13.36 0.57
CA VAL A 520 0.79 -13.41 -0.47
C VAL A 520 -0.20 -14.51 -0.08
N ARG A 521 -1.43 -14.13 0.29
CA ARG A 521 -2.52 -15.07 0.64
C ARG A 521 -3.43 -15.32 -0.56
#